data_46212f4644e5ee923cb1c50b61ed85e7
#
_entry.id   46212f4644e5ee923cb1c50b61ed85e7
#
_cell.length_a   1.000
_cell.length_b   1.000
_cell.length_c   1.000
_cell.angle_alpha   90.00
_cell.angle_beta   90.00
_cell.angle_gamma   90.00
#
_symmetry.space_group_name_H-M   'P 1'
#
loop_
_entity.id
_entity.type
_entity.pdbx_description
1 polymer ?
#
loop_
_entity_poly.entity_id
_entity_poly.type
_entity_poly.pdbx_seq_one_letter_code
_entity_poly.pdbx_strand_id
1 'polypeptide(L)'
;RDNLGIIGASMGGLSALNMSIENPEIFGFVGCISTHWVGIKISEYLILPFRMKISGDESTTKAIQKYIKNNVSKLSSQKLYFDHGTVGLDSLYENPQNEINKILLGSEINFIYEVYPNHDHEPKFFGQRFKNILLNFIDN
;
A
#
# COMPACT_ATOMS: atom_id res chain seq x y z
N ARG A 1 9.00 -10.31 -17.28
CA ARG A 1 8.87 -9.30 -16.25
C ARG A 1 7.61 -8.46 -16.45
N ASP A 2 7.43 -7.87 -17.63
CA ASP A 2 6.35 -6.91 -17.91
C ASP A 2 4.94 -7.55 -17.85
N ASN A 3 4.85 -8.85 -17.93
CA ASN A 3 3.61 -9.62 -17.82
C ASN A 3 3.40 -10.26 -16.45
N LEU A 4 4.23 -9.97 -15.46
CA LEU A 4 4.12 -10.52 -14.12
C LEU A 4 3.94 -9.41 -13.10
N GLY A 5 2.81 -9.44 -12.39
CA GLY A 5 2.49 -8.52 -11.30
C GLY A 5 2.35 -9.23 -9.97
N ILE A 6 2.54 -8.49 -8.90
CA ILE A 6 2.24 -8.92 -7.54
C ILE A 6 1.27 -7.95 -6.90
N ILE A 7 0.20 -8.46 -6.30
CA ILE A 7 -0.85 -7.65 -5.68
C ILE A 7 -1.14 -8.21 -4.28
N GLY A 8 -1.30 -7.34 -3.33
CA GLY A 8 -1.67 -7.73 -1.97
C GLY A 8 -2.54 -6.68 -1.28
N ALA A 9 -3.36 -7.15 -0.34
CA ALA A 9 -4.20 -6.29 0.48
C ALA A 9 -3.74 -6.30 1.95
N SER A 10 -3.91 -5.17 2.65
CA SER A 10 -3.54 -5.04 4.06
C SER A 10 -2.06 -5.37 4.29
N MET A 11 -1.74 -6.31 5.17
CA MET A 11 -0.38 -6.85 5.37
C MET A 11 0.17 -7.49 4.10
N GLY A 12 -0.70 -8.03 3.23
CA GLY A 12 -0.32 -8.58 1.92
C GLY A 12 0.23 -7.52 0.98
N GLY A 13 -0.25 -6.27 1.05
CA GLY A 13 0.29 -5.15 0.28
C GLY A 13 1.72 -4.82 0.68
N LEU A 14 2.02 -4.80 1.99
CA LEU A 14 3.38 -4.62 2.49
C LEU A 14 4.30 -5.75 2.01
N SER A 15 3.82 -7.00 2.05
CA SER A 15 4.56 -8.16 1.53
C SER A 15 4.80 -8.07 0.03
N ALA A 16 3.79 -7.65 -0.75
CA ALA A 16 3.90 -7.47 -2.19
C ALA A 16 4.97 -6.44 -2.55
N LEU A 17 4.96 -5.28 -1.90
CA LEU A 17 5.98 -4.25 -2.10
C LEU A 17 7.39 -4.76 -1.72
N ASN A 18 7.51 -5.44 -0.58
CA ASN A 18 8.79 -6.00 -0.15
C ASN A 18 9.34 -7.01 -1.15
N MET A 19 8.50 -7.95 -1.61
CA MET A 19 8.91 -8.95 -2.59
C MET A 19 9.36 -8.31 -3.90
N SER A 20 8.71 -7.24 -4.32
CA SER A 20 9.07 -6.53 -5.53
C SER A 20 10.37 -5.73 -5.39
N ILE A 21 10.65 -5.17 -4.22
CA ILE A 21 11.91 -4.51 -3.89
C ILE A 21 13.07 -5.50 -3.89
N GLU A 22 12.85 -6.71 -3.33
CA GLU A 22 13.89 -7.74 -3.25
C GLU A 22 14.13 -8.46 -4.59
N ASN A 23 13.17 -8.38 -5.53
CA ASN A 23 13.22 -9.05 -6.83
C ASN A 23 12.77 -8.09 -7.96
N PRO A 24 13.45 -6.96 -8.16
CA PRO A 24 13.00 -5.93 -9.09
C PRO A 24 13.02 -6.37 -10.56
N GLU A 25 13.76 -7.42 -10.87
CA GLU A 25 13.83 -8.01 -12.21
C GLU A 25 12.66 -8.96 -12.52
N ILE A 26 11.91 -9.40 -11.50
CA ILE A 26 10.82 -10.38 -11.65
C ILE A 26 9.49 -9.68 -11.95
N PHE A 27 9.14 -8.67 -11.16
CA PHE A 27 7.83 -8.03 -11.21
C PHE A 27 7.86 -6.73 -12.02
N GLY A 28 6.96 -6.60 -12.98
CA GLY A 28 6.74 -5.36 -13.72
C GLY A 28 5.63 -4.50 -13.13
N PHE A 29 4.79 -5.09 -12.25
CA PHE A 29 3.68 -4.42 -11.61
C PHE A 29 3.55 -4.79 -10.13
N VAL A 30 3.21 -3.79 -9.30
CA VAL A 30 2.97 -3.95 -7.86
C VAL A 30 1.69 -3.24 -7.46
N GLY A 31 0.74 -3.99 -6.91
CA GLY A 31 -0.52 -3.46 -6.39
C GLY A 31 -0.61 -3.58 -4.88
N CYS A 32 -0.86 -2.47 -4.20
CA CYS A 32 -0.94 -2.35 -2.75
C CYS A 32 -2.33 -1.85 -2.35
N ILE A 33 -3.23 -2.76 -2.00
CA ILE A 33 -4.63 -2.48 -1.63
C ILE A 33 -4.72 -2.23 -0.13
N SER A 34 -5.21 -1.06 0.30
CA SER A 34 -5.43 -0.73 1.71
C SER A 34 -4.29 -1.23 2.61
N THR A 35 -3.07 -0.88 2.24
CA THR A 35 -1.88 -1.50 2.83
C THR A 35 -1.58 -0.99 4.23
N HIS A 36 -1.19 -1.91 5.09
CA HIS A 36 -0.84 -1.64 6.48
C HIS A 36 0.61 -1.13 6.60
N TRP A 37 0.82 0.17 6.46
CA TRP A 37 2.14 0.83 6.48
C TRP A 37 2.69 1.15 7.86
N VAL A 38 2.05 0.67 8.91
CA VAL A 38 2.41 0.98 10.31
C VAL A 38 2.73 -0.28 11.10
N GLY A 39 3.49 -0.15 12.19
CA GLY A 39 3.70 -1.25 13.12
C GLY A 39 2.41 -1.64 13.85
N ILE A 40 2.31 -2.89 14.29
CA ILE A 40 1.16 -3.36 15.06
C ILE A 40 1.27 -2.87 16.50
N LYS A 41 0.22 -2.21 16.98
CA LYS A 41 0.07 -1.80 18.38
C LYS A 41 -1.26 -2.33 18.90
N ILE A 42 -1.20 -3.41 19.67
CA ILE A 42 -2.39 -4.15 20.16
C ILE A 42 -3.41 -3.23 20.83
N SER A 43 -2.97 -2.25 21.63
CA SER A 43 -3.86 -1.28 22.27
C SER A 43 -4.67 -0.44 21.28
N GLU A 44 -4.18 -0.23 20.06
CA GLU A 44 -4.93 0.48 19.03
C GLU A 44 -6.05 -0.37 18.45
N TYR A 45 -5.83 -1.66 18.28
CA TYR A 45 -6.84 -2.57 17.75
C TYR A 45 -7.98 -2.84 18.73
N LEU A 46 -7.69 -2.85 20.04
CA LEU A 46 -8.71 -3.02 21.08
C LEU A 46 -9.71 -1.86 21.16
N ILE A 47 -9.33 -0.65 20.71
CA ILE A 47 -10.18 0.55 20.78
C ILE A 47 -10.50 1.12 19.39
N LEU A 48 -10.31 0.32 18.34
CA LEU A 48 -10.48 0.72 16.94
C LEU A 48 -11.81 1.42 16.64
N PRO A 49 -12.98 0.99 17.17
CA PRO A 49 -14.26 1.64 16.91
C PRO A 49 -14.34 3.11 17.37
N PHE A 50 -13.42 3.53 18.23
CA PHE A 50 -13.39 4.88 18.82
C PHE A 50 -12.21 5.74 18.31
N ARG A 51 -11.43 5.26 17.36
CA ARG A 51 -10.24 5.96 16.88
C ARG A 51 -10.45 6.69 15.56
N MET A 52 -9.83 7.86 15.48
CA MET A 52 -9.80 8.68 14.26
C MET A 52 -8.52 8.51 13.45
N LYS A 53 -7.52 7.80 13.95
CA LYS A 53 -6.26 7.52 13.25
C LYS A 53 -5.56 6.29 13.81
N ILE A 54 -4.76 5.64 12.97
CA ILE A 54 -3.81 4.60 13.35
C ILE A 54 -2.39 5.12 13.19
N SER A 55 -1.56 4.95 14.20
CA SER A 55 -0.14 5.32 14.18
C SER A 55 0.80 4.14 14.35
N GLY A 56 0.27 3.06 14.91
CA GLY A 56 1.00 1.83 15.15
C GLY A 56 2.16 1.96 16.14
N ASP A 57 3.00 0.95 16.20
CA ASP A 57 4.28 1.03 16.88
C ASP A 57 5.24 1.94 16.08
N GLU A 58 5.70 3.01 16.73
CA GLU A 58 6.48 4.06 16.07
C GLU A 58 7.81 3.54 15.52
N SER A 59 8.49 2.67 16.27
CA SER A 59 9.79 2.13 15.87
C SER A 59 9.68 1.29 14.60
N THR A 60 8.68 0.42 14.54
CA THR A 60 8.39 -0.44 13.38
C THR A 60 7.90 0.40 12.20
N THR A 61 7.03 1.38 12.44
CA THR A 61 6.55 2.30 11.39
C THR A 61 7.72 3.04 10.73
N LYS A 62 8.62 3.60 11.54
CA LYS A 62 9.84 4.27 11.03
C LYS A 62 10.77 3.30 10.30
N ALA A 63 10.88 2.06 10.76
CA ALA A 63 11.68 1.04 10.08
C ALA A 63 11.12 0.71 8.69
N ILE A 64 9.80 0.56 8.56
CA ILE A 64 9.12 0.36 7.27
C ILE A 64 9.39 1.53 6.32
N GLN A 65 9.15 2.76 6.77
CA GLN A 65 9.38 3.97 5.97
C GLN A 65 10.84 4.10 5.54
N LYS A 66 11.79 3.86 6.46
CA LYS A 66 13.23 3.89 6.18
C LYS A 66 13.63 2.81 5.17
N TYR A 67 13.08 1.60 5.31
CA TYR A 67 13.34 0.52 4.37
C TYR A 67 12.88 0.89 2.96
N ILE A 68 11.65 1.39 2.81
CA ILE A 68 11.11 1.82 1.51
C ILE A 68 11.97 2.95 0.93
N LYS A 69 12.28 3.97 1.72
CA LYS A 69 13.11 5.10 1.28
C LYS A 69 14.49 4.66 0.80
N ASN A 70 15.13 3.74 1.49
CA ASN A 70 16.48 3.26 1.15
C ASN A 70 16.50 2.37 -0.10
N ASN A 71 15.37 1.79 -0.49
CA ASN A 71 15.26 0.86 -1.60
C ASN A 71 14.38 1.40 -2.75
N VAL A 72 13.90 2.63 -2.67
CA VAL A 72 12.92 3.19 -3.59
C VAL A 72 13.39 3.18 -5.06
N SER A 73 14.68 3.33 -5.30
CA SER A 73 15.25 3.28 -6.66
C SER A 73 15.03 1.94 -7.37
N LYS A 74 14.88 0.85 -6.61
CA LYS A 74 14.58 -0.47 -7.18
C LYS A 74 13.18 -0.56 -7.78
N LEU A 75 12.28 0.37 -7.39
CA LEU A 75 10.90 0.46 -7.88
C LEU A 75 10.76 1.28 -9.18
N SER A 76 11.80 1.96 -9.62
CA SER A 76 11.76 2.94 -10.73
C SER A 76 11.32 2.37 -12.08
N SER A 77 11.46 1.06 -12.27
CA SER A 77 11.12 0.37 -13.52
C SER A 77 9.84 -0.46 -13.42
N GLN A 78 9.09 -0.32 -12.34
CA GLN A 78 7.85 -1.04 -12.08
C GLN A 78 6.65 -0.08 -12.14
N LYS A 79 5.50 -0.60 -12.55
CA LYS A 79 4.23 0.13 -12.43
C LYS A 79 3.71 -0.08 -11.01
N LEU A 80 3.52 1.00 -10.28
CA LEU A 80 3.07 0.97 -8.88
C LEU A 80 1.64 1.46 -8.76
N TYR A 81 0.84 0.74 -7.98
CA TYR A 81 -0.53 1.09 -7.66
C TYR A 81 -0.78 1.00 -6.16
N PHE A 82 -1.41 2.02 -5.62
CA PHE A 82 -1.82 2.10 -4.21
C PHE A 82 -3.26 2.56 -4.11
N ASP A 83 -3.99 2.06 -3.13
CA ASP A 83 -5.33 2.55 -2.81
C ASP A 83 -5.68 2.42 -1.33
N HIS A 84 -6.80 3.05 -0.96
CA HIS A 84 -7.55 2.76 0.25
C HIS A 84 -9.01 3.20 0.10
N GLY A 85 -9.88 2.74 1.01
CA GLY A 85 -11.25 3.20 1.15
C GLY A 85 -11.39 4.37 2.12
N THR A 86 -12.61 4.89 2.29
CA THR A 86 -12.86 6.10 3.10
C THR A 86 -13.67 5.86 4.36
N VAL A 87 -14.11 4.63 4.62
CA VAL A 87 -14.92 4.29 5.79
C VAL A 87 -14.30 3.16 6.61
N GLY A 88 -14.77 3.01 7.85
CA GLY A 88 -14.32 1.98 8.77
C GLY A 88 -12.80 1.99 8.98
N LEU A 89 -12.17 0.81 8.94
CA LEU A 89 -10.72 0.69 9.13
C LEU A 89 -9.93 1.34 8.00
N ASP A 90 -10.42 1.29 6.77
CA ASP A 90 -9.75 1.88 5.60
C ASP A 90 -9.57 3.40 5.72
N SER A 91 -10.49 4.10 6.37
CA SER A 91 -10.37 5.55 6.62
C SER A 91 -9.14 5.90 7.47
N LEU A 92 -8.61 4.96 8.23
CA LEU A 92 -7.42 5.16 9.06
C LEU A 92 -6.11 5.02 8.28
N TYR A 93 -6.16 4.47 7.07
CA TYR A 93 -4.97 4.26 6.23
C TYR A 93 -4.57 5.46 5.38
N GLU A 94 -5.41 6.50 5.29
CA GLU A 94 -5.09 7.72 4.53
C GLU A 94 -3.76 8.34 4.95
N ASN A 95 -3.58 8.60 6.25
CA ASN A 95 -2.36 9.23 6.75
C ASN A 95 -1.10 8.36 6.54
N PRO A 96 -1.09 7.06 6.91
CA PRO A 96 0.03 6.17 6.61
C PRO A 96 0.36 6.09 5.11
N GLN A 97 -0.65 6.02 4.24
CA GLN A 97 -0.46 5.99 2.79
C GLN A 97 0.17 7.29 2.29
N ASN A 98 -0.29 8.44 2.78
CA ASN A 98 0.27 9.74 2.40
C ASN A 98 1.76 9.87 2.77
N GLU A 99 2.23 9.26 3.86
CA GLU A 99 3.65 9.24 4.18
C GLU A 99 4.46 8.40 3.17
N ILE A 100 3.92 7.29 2.70
CA ILE A 100 4.54 6.50 1.62
C ILE A 100 4.54 7.29 0.30
N ASN A 101 3.43 7.93 -0.05
CA ASN A 101 3.33 8.79 -1.24
C ASN A 101 4.41 9.88 -1.24
N LYS A 102 4.67 10.53 -0.10
CA LYS A 102 5.74 11.53 0.04
C LYS A 102 7.13 10.95 -0.25
N ILE A 103 7.41 9.73 0.21
CA ILE A 103 8.69 9.05 -0.05
C ILE A 103 8.85 8.80 -1.55
N LEU A 104 7.81 8.30 -2.21
CA LEU A 104 7.83 7.99 -3.64
C LEU A 104 8.00 9.26 -4.47
N LEU A 105 7.20 10.30 -4.20
CA LEU A 105 7.29 11.59 -4.89
C LEU A 105 8.65 12.27 -4.68
N GLY A 106 9.17 12.24 -3.46
CA GLY A 106 10.50 12.79 -3.14
C GLY A 106 11.65 12.04 -3.81
N SER A 107 11.38 10.88 -4.40
CA SER A 107 12.34 10.06 -5.15
C SER A 107 12.01 9.99 -6.65
N GLU A 108 11.10 10.85 -7.11
CA GLU A 108 10.67 10.94 -8.53
C GLU A 108 10.09 9.61 -9.08
N ILE A 109 9.50 8.78 -8.22
CA ILE A 109 8.85 7.54 -8.60
C ILE A 109 7.40 7.82 -9.03
N ASN A 110 7.05 7.40 -10.23
CA ASN A 110 5.67 7.45 -10.72
C ASN A 110 4.84 6.31 -10.14
N PHE A 111 3.62 6.63 -9.71
CA PHE A 111 2.67 5.65 -9.20
C PHE A 111 1.23 6.12 -9.42
N ILE A 112 0.31 5.17 -9.42
CA ILE A 112 -1.13 5.43 -9.39
C ILE A 112 -1.59 5.36 -7.94
N TYR A 113 -2.37 6.34 -7.51
CA TYR A 113 -3.00 6.34 -6.19
C TYR A 113 -4.47 6.66 -6.29
N GLU A 114 -5.31 5.77 -5.79
CA GLU A 114 -6.77 5.91 -5.83
C GLU A 114 -7.39 5.86 -4.43
N VAL A 115 -8.45 6.64 -4.25
CA VAL A 115 -9.25 6.66 -3.02
C VAL A 115 -10.67 6.23 -3.37
N TYR A 116 -11.18 5.20 -2.69
CA TYR A 116 -12.49 4.61 -2.96
C TYR A 116 -13.54 5.05 -1.93
N PRO A 117 -14.45 5.97 -2.31
CA PRO A 117 -15.52 6.42 -1.42
C PRO A 117 -16.41 5.26 -0.96
N ASN A 118 -16.73 5.24 0.34
CA ASN A 118 -17.60 4.24 0.97
C ASN A 118 -17.09 2.79 0.93
N HIS A 119 -15.83 2.56 0.60
CA HIS A 119 -15.19 1.26 0.75
C HIS A 119 -14.54 1.15 2.12
N ASP A 120 -14.70 -0.02 2.76
CA ASP A 120 -14.09 -0.39 4.03
C ASP A 120 -13.04 -1.50 3.81
N HIS A 121 -12.33 -1.85 4.87
CA HIS A 121 -11.28 -2.86 4.92
C HIS A 121 -11.85 -4.28 4.92
N GLU A 122 -12.59 -4.62 3.88
CA GLU A 122 -13.26 -5.92 3.74
C GLU A 122 -12.93 -6.59 2.41
N PRO A 123 -12.85 -7.94 2.37
CA PRO A 123 -12.53 -8.70 1.15
C PRO A 123 -13.42 -8.37 -0.04
N LYS A 124 -14.70 -8.08 0.18
CA LYS A 124 -15.64 -7.72 -0.89
C LYS A 124 -15.22 -6.45 -1.64
N PHE A 125 -14.71 -5.45 -0.91
CA PHE A 125 -14.22 -4.21 -1.50
C PHE A 125 -12.86 -4.40 -2.18
N PHE A 126 -11.98 -5.20 -1.59
CA PHE A 126 -10.72 -5.57 -2.24
C PHE A 126 -10.96 -6.26 -3.58
N GLY A 127 -11.92 -7.20 -3.65
CA GLY A 127 -12.30 -7.86 -4.88
C GLY A 127 -12.84 -6.91 -5.96
N GLN A 128 -13.63 -5.91 -5.58
CA GLN A 128 -14.13 -4.88 -6.50
C GLN A 128 -12.99 -4.03 -7.08
N ARG A 129 -12.04 -3.61 -6.23
CA ARG A 129 -10.87 -2.80 -6.64
C ARG A 129 -9.89 -3.60 -7.49
N PHE A 130 -9.75 -4.89 -7.21
CA PHE A 130 -8.84 -5.78 -7.92
C PHE A 130 -9.06 -5.75 -9.44
N LYS A 131 -10.33 -5.70 -9.89
CA LYS A 131 -10.65 -5.57 -11.31
C LYS A 131 -10.04 -4.30 -11.92
N ASN A 132 -10.19 -3.16 -11.24
CA ASN A 132 -9.65 -1.89 -11.72
C ASN A 132 -8.12 -1.92 -11.77
N ILE A 133 -7.50 -2.55 -10.78
CA ILE A 133 -6.04 -2.73 -10.73
C ILE A 133 -5.55 -3.54 -11.93
N LEU A 134 -6.23 -4.64 -12.26
CA LEU A 134 -5.88 -5.46 -13.42
C LEU A 134 -6.01 -4.68 -14.73
N LEU A 135 -7.06 -3.87 -14.89
CA LEU A 135 -7.21 -3.02 -16.07
C LEU A 135 -6.06 -2.01 -16.17
N ASN A 136 -5.71 -1.34 -15.08
CA ASN A 136 -4.55 -0.43 -15.04
C ASN A 136 -3.22 -1.13 -15.37
N PHE A 137 -3.10 -2.42 -15.05
CA PHE A 137 -1.90 -3.19 -15.37
C PHE A 137 -1.85 -3.63 -16.84
N ILE A 138 -3.00 -4.01 -17.42
CA ILE A 138 -3.08 -4.56 -18.78
C ILE A 138 -3.08 -3.45 -19.82
N ASP A 139 -3.79 -2.33 -19.56
CA ASP A 139 -4.06 -1.27 -20.54
C ASP A 139 -2.91 -0.25 -20.67
N ASN A 140 -1.88 -0.35 -19.84
CA ASN A 140 -0.68 0.51 -19.86
C ASN A 140 0.60 -0.31 -20.08
#